data_b610ead1d689da11a173c07814600c53
#
_entry.id   b610ead1d689da11a173c07814600c53
#
_cell.length_a   1.000
_cell.length_b   1.000
_cell.length_c   1.000
_cell.angle_alpha   90.00
_cell.angle_beta   90.00
_cell.angle_gamma   90.00
#
_symmetry.space_group_name_H-M   'P 1'
#
loop_
_entity.id
_entity.type
_entity.pdbx_description
1 polymer ?
#
loop_
_entity_poly.entity_id
_entity_poly.type
_entity_poly.pdbx_seq_one_letter_code
_entity_poly.pdbx_strand_id
1 'polypeptide(L)' 'MKFNVSASSGYARRGELDFPRGKVQTPAFMPVGTNGTVKALEVENLEETGSEIILGNTYHLMLRPGDELVKNLGGLH' A
#
# COMPACT_ATOMS: atom_id res chain seq x y z
N MET A 1 4.98 -4.59 -10.75
CA MET A 1 5.54 -4.73 -9.39
C MET A 1 6.70 -5.71 -9.40
N LYS A 2 7.78 -5.37 -8.75
CA LYS A 2 8.93 -6.26 -8.54
C LYS A 2 9.25 -6.34 -7.06
N PHE A 3 9.77 -7.48 -6.63
CA PHE A 3 10.22 -7.67 -5.26
C PHE A 3 11.65 -8.18 -5.25
N ASN A 4 12.50 -7.52 -4.47
CA ASN A 4 13.90 -7.89 -4.31
C ASN A 4 14.25 -8.00 -2.83
N VAL A 5 14.94 -9.07 -2.46
CA VAL A 5 15.54 -9.20 -1.12
C VAL A 5 16.90 -8.52 -1.14
N SER A 6 17.08 -7.50 -0.30
CA SER A 6 18.32 -6.72 -0.25
C SER A 6 19.30 -7.21 0.83
N ALA A 7 18.80 -7.83 1.89
CA ALA A 7 19.62 -8.37 2.96
C ALA A 7 18.90 -9.50 3.69
N SER A 8 19.66 -10.43 4.26
CA SER A 8 19.10 -11.51 5.07
C SER A 8 20.05 -11.87 6.21
N SER A 9 19.49 -12.31 7.34
CA SER A 9 20.23 -12.81 8.49
C SER A 9 19.40 -13.91 9.15
N GLY A 10 19.79 -15.17 9.00
CA GLY A 10 18.96 -16.30 9.40
C GLY A 10 17.65 -16.30 8.63
N TYR A 11 16.51 -16.25 9.35
CA TYR A 11 15.19 -16.13 8.73
C TYR A 11 14.75 -14.67 8.52
N ALA A 12 15.48 -13.71 9.06
CA ALA A 12 15.18 -12.29 8.87
C ALA A 12 15.58 -11.85 7.47
N ARG A 13 14.73 -11.03 6.83
CA ARG A 13 14.97 -10.50 5.49
C ARG A 13 14.56 -9.04 5.43
N ARG A 14 15.34 -8.27 4.68
CA ARG A 14 14.97 -6.93 4.27
C ARG A 14 14.81 -6.94 2.75
N GLY A 15 13.74 -6.34 2.27
CA GLY A 15 13.46 -6.30 0.84
C GLY A 15 12.88 -4.98 0.40
N GLU A 16 12.53 -4.93 -0.87
CA GLU A 16 11.99 -3.75 -1.50
C GLU A 16 10.95 -4.15 -2.54
N LEU A 17 9.76 -3.56 -2.45
CA LEU A 17 8.74 -3.63 -3.49
C LEU A 17 8.92 -2.43 -4.41
N ASP A 18 8.98 -2.69 -5.71
CA ASP A 18 9.17 -1.66 -6.72
C ASP A 18 7.88 -1.51 -7.54
N PHE A 19 7.28 -0.33 -7.47
CA PHE A 19 6.07 0.04 -8.21
C PHE A 19 6.35 1.23 -9.12
N PRO A 20 5.54 1.46 -10.17
CA PRO A 20 5.67 2.66 -10.99
C PRO A 20 5.60 3.98 -10.21
N ARG A 21 4.87 3.99 -9.10
CA ARG A 21 4.70 5.19 -8.26
C ARG A 21 5.79 5.38 -7.23
N GLY A 22 6.63 4.39 -7.01
CA GLY A 22 7.67 4.45 -6.01
C GLY A 22 8.02 3.09 -5.43
N LYS A 23 8.76 3.11 -4.34
CA LYS A 23 9.28 1.91 -3.71
C LYS A 23 8.78 1.79 -2.27
N VAL A 24 8.61 0.54 -1.81
CA VAL A 24 8.21 0.24 -0.43
C VAL A 24 9.28 -0.64 0.19
N GLN A 25 9.84 -0.21 1.30
CA GLN A 25 10.81 -0.99 2.06
C GLN A 25 10.10 -2.05 2.90
N THR A 26 10.63 -3.26 2.93
CA THR A 26 10.08 -4.35 3.74
C THR A 26 11.10 -4.85 4.75
N PRO A 27 10.67 -5.35 5.90
CA PRO A 27 9.29 -5.51 6.35
C PRO A 27 8.56 -4.18 6.53
N ALA A 28 7.25 -4.16 6.29
CA ALA A 28 6.42 -2.96 6.40
C ALA A 28 5.09 -3.29 7.06
N PHE A 29 4.61 -2.39 7.90
CA PHE A 29 3.24 -2.45 8.42
C PHE A 29 2.30 -1.80 7.40
N MET A 30 1.19 -2.46 7.11
CA MET A 30 0.17 -1.94 6.20
C MET A 30 -1.06 -1.48 6.99
N PRO A 31 -1.25 -0.18 7.21
CA PRO A 31 -2.50 0.31 7.81
C PRO A 31 -3.71 -0.08 6.97
N VAL A 32 -4.83 -0.37 7.62
CA VAL A 32 -6.05 -0.78 6.94
C VAL A 32 -6.71 0.44 6.29
N GLY A 33 -6.85 0.43 4.97
CA GLY A 33 -7.48 1.49 4.18
C GLY A 33 -8.78 1.04 3.54
N THR A 34 -9.88 1.04 4.30
CA THR A 34 -11.21 0.76 3.75
C THR A 34 -11.63 1.91 2.85
N ASN A 35 -12.17 1.61 1.66
CA ASN A 35 -12.53 2.61 0.65
C ASN A 35 -11.37 3.53 0.23
N GLY A 36 -10.14 3.05 0.36
CA GLY A 36 -8.95 3.84 0.03
C GLY A 36 -8.54 4.84 1.10
N THR A 37 -9.18 4.82 2.27
CA THR A 37 -8.85 5.71 3.38
C THR A 37 -8.63 4.93 4.66
N VAL A 38 -7.68 5.39 5.48
CA VAL A 38 -7.53 4.88 6.84
C VAL A 38 -8.46 5.68 7.75
N LYS A 39 -9.37 4.99 8.41
CA LYS A 39 -10.42 5.59 9.21
C LYS A 39 -9.85 6.54 10.27
N ALA A 40 -10.42 7.75 10.35
CA ALA A 40 -10.04 8.82 11.28
C ALA A 40 -8.65 9.43 11.06
N LEU A 41 -7.95 9.11 9.95
CA LEU A 41 -6.65 9.69 9.62
C LEU A 41 -6.67 10.34 8.24
N GLU A 42 -5.99 11.46 8.10
CA GLU A 42 -5.73 12.09 6.82
C GLU A 42 -4.47 11.51 6.18
N VAL A 43 -4.28 11.74 4.87
CA VAL A 43 -3.12 11.23 4.13
C VAL A 43 -1.81 11.73 4.75
N GLU A 44 -1.76 13.01 5.13
CA GLU A 44 -0.59 13.60 5.76
C GLU A 44 -0.22 12.91 7.08
N ASN A 45 -1.22 12.49 7.87
CA ASN A 45 -0.99 11.75 9.10
C ASN A 45 -0.34 10.39 8.83
N LEU A 46 -0.78 9.70 7.76
CA LEU A 46 -0.20 8.43 7.34
C LEU A 46 1.25 8.60 6.89
N GLU A 47 1.53 9.64 6.11
CA GLU A 47 2.89 9.93 5.64
C GLU A 47 3.83 10.23 6.80
N GLU A 48 3.37 10.96 7.81
CA GLU A 48 4.13 11.26 9.03
C GLU A 48 4.51 10.00 9.81
N THR A 49 3.69 8.94 9.74
CA THR A 49 4.02 7.65 10.38
C THR A 49 5.08 6.86 9.62
N GLY A 50 5.46 7.31 8.43
CA GLY A 50 6.38 6.58 7.57
C GLY A 50 5.73 5.45 6.77
N SER A 51 4.40 5.40 6.74
CA SER A 51 3.67 4.38 5.99
C SER A 51 3.79 4.65 4.49
N GLU A 52 4.27 3.65 3.77
CA GLU A 52 4.47 3.72 2.32
C GLU A 52 3.43 2.91 1.55
N ILE A 53 2.65 2.10 2.25
CA ILE A 53 1.67 1.20 1.66
C ILE A 53 0.51 1.02 2.63
N ILE A 54 -0.71 0.90 2.09
CA ILE A 54 -1.90 0.59 2.88
C ILE A 54 -2.58 -0.66 2.35
N LEU A 55 -3.34 -1.32 3.21
CA LEU A 55 -4.11 -2.51 2.86
C LEU A 55 -5.51 -2.09 2.43
N GLY A 56 -5.88 -2.40 1.19
CA GLY A 56 -7.23 -2.17 0.68
C GLY A 56 -8.05 -3.45 0.64
N ASN A 57 -9.35 -3.31 0.51
CA ASN A 57 -10.27 -4.43 0.35
C ASN A 57 -10.99 -4.32 -0.99
N THR A 58 -10.76 -5.26 -1.87
CA THR A 58 -11.32 -5.27 -3.23
C THR A 58 -12.85 -5.24 -3.23
N TYR A 59 -13.48 -5.99 -2.34
CA TYR A 59 -14.94 -6.04 -2.26
C TYR A 59 -15.51 -4.66 -1.89
N HIS A 60 -14.95 -4.00 -0.88
CA HIS A 60 -15.40 -2.67 -0.48
C HIS A 60 -15.16 -1.62 -1.56
N LEU A 61 -14.02 -1.67 -2.24
CA LEU A 61 -13.71 -0.74 -3.33
C LEU A 61 -14.60 -0.97 -4.55
N MET A 62 -15.00 -2.21 -4.82
CA MET A 62 -15.95 -2.55 -5.88
C MET A 62 -17.33 -1.91 -5.62
N LEU A 63 -17.78 -1.92 -4.36
CA LEU A 63 -19.05 -1.30 -3.98
C LEU A 63 -18.95 0.22 -3.94
N ARG A 64 -17.87 0.76 -3.41
CA ARG A 64 -17.62 2.21 -3.28
C ARG A 64 -16.12 2.49 -3.30
N PRO A 65 -15.63 3.30 -4.22
CA PRO A 65 -16.34 4.10 -5.24
C PRO A 65 -16.70 3.33 -6.51
N GLY A 66 -16.33 2.06 -6.64
CA GLY A 66 -16.56 1.24 -7.80
C GLY A 66 -15.29 1.03 -8.62
N ASP A 67 -15.24 -0.07 -9.35
CA ASP A 67 -14.06 -0.49 -10.09
C ASP A 67 -13.71 0.43 -11.26
N GLU A 68 -14.73 1.00 -11.93
CA GLU A 68 -14.50 1.94 -13.04
C GLU A 68 -13.80 3.20 -12.58
N LEU A 69 -14.22 3.78 -11.44
CA LEU A 69 -13.55 4.96 -10.91
C LEU A 69 -12.11 4.66 -10.51
N VAL A 70 -11.87 3.54 -9.83
CA VAL A 70 -10.53 3.11 -9.45
C VAL A 70 -9.64 2.94 -10.68
N LYS A 71 -10.18 2.31 -11.74
CA LYS A 71 -9.47 2.16 -13.02
C LYS A 71 -9.12 3.50 -13.64
N ASN A 72 -10.08 4.43 -13.68
CA ASN A 72 -9.88 5.75 -14.26
C ASN A 72 -8.87 6.60 -13.50
N LEU A 73 -8.70 6.36 -12.20
CA LEU A 73 -7.71 7.04 -11.37
C LEU A 73 -6.32 6.38 -11.43
N GLY A 74 -6.15 5.33 -12.23
CA GLY A 74 -4.86 4.68 -12.43
C GLY A 74 -4.71 3.30 -11.79
N GLY A 75 -5.76 2.77 -11.17
CA GLY A 75 -5.74 1.46 -10.51
C GLY A 75 -5.22 1.53 -9.07
N LEU A 76 -4.92 0.37 -8.48
CA LEU A 76 -4.55 0.27 -7.06
C LEU A 76 -3.05 0.52 -6.81
N HIS A 77 -2.23 0.19 -7.76
CA HIS A 77 -0.78 0.31 -7.64
C HIS A 77 -0.27 1.48 -8.47
#